data_4b2c7e3c8949dc20471c70f1bf1a778e
#
_entry.id   4b2c7e3c8949dc20471c70f1bf1a778e
#
_cell.length_a   1.000
_cell.length_b   1.000
_cell.length_c   1.000
_cell.angle_alpha   90.00
_cell.angle_beta   90.00
_cell.angle_gamma   90.00
#
_symmetry.space_group_name_H-M   'P 1'
#
loop_
_entity.id
_entity.type
_entity.pdbx_description
1 polymer ?
#
loop_
_entity_poly.entity_id
_entity_poly.type
_entity_poly.pdbx_seq_one_letter_code
_entity_poly.pdbx_strand_id
1 'polypeptide(L)'
;AESARVCKGLLAVAPGSFMQEIADFSLQYPLQIMNYYRLTGDIDTLKALYPTVEGVLEYFTRFERADGLIENVTEKWNLVDWPENLRDGYCVNTDKDRQEIPAHCVLNAFYVGAVACAEEIRHILGLKRENKAAALKKAFCNTFYSEKTRLFYDDAAHTHSSLHANALPLYFDLAPAEAHESIKALIMQKGLSCGVQFSYFVLKGLGRIGAYDEEFSLLMNDGEHSWINMLREGATACFEAWGKEQKWNTSLCHPWASAPVIIIIEDIMRQTGKDFFAHAGKTVERTLQGGKISLEIYEQRM
;
A
#
# COMPACT_ATOMS: atom_id res chain seq x y z
N ALA A 1 -9.91 -6.59 17.40
CA ALA A 1 -10.16 -7.75 18.26
C ALA A 1 -11.11 -8.76 17.60
N GLU A 2 -12.24 -8.34 17.01
CA GLU A 2 -13.17 -9.27 16.34
C GLU A 2 -12.63 -9.81 15.02
N SER A 3 -11.94 -8.99 14.23
CA SER A 3 -11.31 -9.43 12.99
C SER A 3 -10.32 -10.58 13.18
N ALA A 4 -9.62 -10.61 14.32
CA ALA A 4 -8.67 -11.69 14.64
C ALA A 4 -9.34 -13.01 15.04
N ARG A 5 -10.67 -13.06 15.21
CA ARG A 5 -11.39 -14.28 15.61
C ARG A 5 -11.74 -15.20 14.45
N VAL A 6 -11.70 -14.71 13.21
CA VAL A 6 -12.15 -15.49 12.04
C VAL A 6 -11.12 -16.55 11.67
N CYS A 7 -9.85 -16.22 11.69
CA CYS A 7 -8.77 -17.17 11.52
C CYS A 7 -7.59 -16.78 12.43
N LYS A 8 -6.98 -17.76 13.11
CA LYS A 8 -5.79 -17.48 13.92
C LYS A 8 -4.65 -16.97 13.03
N GLY A 9 -4.22 -15.73 13.27
CA GLY A 9 -3.11 -15.09 12.57
C GLY A 9 -3.49 -14.29 11.33
N LEU A 10 -4.74 -14.35 10.83
CA LEU A 10 -5.22 -13.50 9.75
C LEU A 10 -6.43 -12.67 10.16
N LEU A 11 -6.69 -11.63 9.39
CA LEU A 11 -7.76 -10.68 9.65
C LEU A 11 -8.82 -10.76 8.55
N ALA A 12 -10.09 -10.79 8.95
CA ALA A 12 -11.19 -10.69 8.01
C ALA A 12 -11.14 -9.33 7.27
N VAL A 13 -11.33 -9.35 5.96
CA VAL A 13 -11.39 -8.13 5.14
C VAL A 13 -12.55 -7.25 5.55
N ALA A 14 -13.69 -7.88 5.84
CA ALA A 14 -14.89 -7.20 6.33
C ALA A 14 -15.41 -7.94 7.59
N PRO A 15 -15.20 -7.39 8.80
CA PRO A 15 -15.67 -8.00 10.04
C PRO A 15 -17.18 -8.23 10.03
N GLY A 16 -17.60 -9.43 10.45
CA GLY A 16 -19.04 -9.79 10.48
C GLY A 16 -19.66 -10.12 9.13
N SER A 17 -18.86 -10.21 8.07
CA SER A 17 -19.31 -10.62 6.72
C SER A 17 -18.83 -12.04 6.38
N PHE A 18 -19.27 -12.54 5.21
CA PHE A 18 -18.79 -13.80 4.63
C PHE A 18 -17.50 -13.66 3.83
N MET A 19 -16.91 -12.47 3.80
CA MET A 19 -15.65 -12.24 3.10
C MET A 19 -14.52 -13.04 3.77
N GLN A 20 -13.78 -13.76 2.94
CA GLN A 20 -12.60 -14.51 3.37
C GLN A 20 -11.48 -13.58 3.80
N GLU A 21 -10.51 -14.11 4.53
CA GLU A 21 -9.24 -13.42 4.77
C GLU A 21 -8.44 -13.35 3.46
N ILE A 22 -7.79 -12.20 3.27
CA ILE A 22 -6.89 -11.94 2.14
C ILE A 22 -5.49 -11.73 2.71
N ALA A 23 -4.52 -12.46 2.16
CA ALA A 23 -3.16 -12.51 2.70
C ALA A 23 -2.47 -11.13 2.74
N ASP A 24 -2.42 -10.46 1.61
CA ASP A 24 -1.82 -9.13 1.46
C ASP A 24 -2.55 -8.03 2.25
N PHE A 25 -3.87 -8.15 2.45
CA PHE A 25 -4.61 -7.22 3.33
C PHE A 25 -4.26 -7.42 4.80
N SER A 26 -4.08 -8.65 5.25
CA SER A 26 -3.65 -8.91 6.64
C SER A 26 -2.27 -8.31 6.92
N LEU A 27 -1.36 -8.33 5.93
CA LEU A 27 -0.04 -7.72 6.04
C LEU A 27 -0.05 -6.19 6.07
N GLN A 28 -1.16 -5.55 5.70
CA GLN A 28 -1.33 -4.09 5.82
C GLN A 28 -1.69 -3.66 7.25
N TYR A 29 -2.11 -4.57 8.12
CA TYR A 29 -2.54 -4.24 9.48
C TYR A 29 -1.45 -3.55 10.34
N PRO A 30 -0.18 -4.01 10.36
CA PRO A 30 0.88 -3.29 11.06
C PRO A 30 1.04 -1.84 10.60
N LEU A 31 0.88 -1.58 9.30
CA LEU A 31 0.96 -0.24 8.71
C LEU A 31 -0.18 0.66 9.20
N GLN A 32 -1.40 0.13 9.24
CA GLN A 32 -2.57 0.87 9.71
C GLN A 32 -2.41 1.31 11.17
N ILE A 33 -1.95 0.41 12.04
CA ILE A 33 -1.72 0.70 13.46
C ILE A 33 -0.60 1.74 13.62
N MET A 34 0.48 1.61 12.86
CA MET A 34 1.58 2.57 12.89
C MET A 34 1.12 3.95 12.41
N ASN A 35 0.32 4.03 11.34
CA ASN A 35 -0.23 5.28 10.86
C ASN A 35 -1.15 5.93 11.90
N TYR A 36 -2.01 5.15 12.56
CA TYR A 36 -2.81 5.65 13.68
C TYR A 36 -1.92 6.24 14.79
N TYR A 37 -0.88 5.51 15.22
CA TYR A 37 0.05 6.00 16.23
C TYR A 37 0.77 7.29 15.79
N ARG A 38 1.25 7.36 14.55
CA ARG A 38 1.91 8.55 14.00
C ARG A 38 1.02 9.78 14.01
N LEU A 39 -0.29 9.60 13.77
CA LEU A 39 -1.28 10.69 13.80
C LEU A 39 -1.64 11.10 15.24
N THR A 40 -1.85 10.15 16.14
CA THR A 40 -2.43 10.40 17.47
C THR A 40 -1.39 10.47 18.59
N GLY A 41 -0.28 9.74 18.45
CA GLY A 41 0.68 9.49 19.52
C GLY A 41 0.15 8.57 20.62
N ASP A 42 -0.97 7.85 20.38
CA ASP A 42 -1.62 6.97 21.36
C ASP A 42 -0.82 5.66 21.50
N ILE A 43 0.08 5.66 22.48
CA ILE A 43 0.95 4.51 22.78
C ILE A 43 0.17 3.37 23.44
N ASP A 44 -0.90 3.65 24.16
CA ASP A 44 -1.68 2.64 24.85
C ASP A 44 -2.45 1.79 23.86
N THR A 45 -3.06 2.40 22.86
CA THR A 45 -3.68 1.69 21.74
C THR A 45 -2.65 0.90 20.94
N LEU A 46 -1.47 1.48 20.63
CA LEU A 46 -0.39 0.77 19.95
C LEU A 46 0.01 -0.50 20.70
N LYS A 47 0.21 -0.39 22.01
CA LYS A 47 0.55 -1.51 22.91
C LYS A 47 -0.55 -2.57 22.96
N ALA A 48 -1.81 -2.16 23.05
CA ALA A 48 -2.96 -3.07 23.12
C ALA A 48 -3.15 -3.88 21.81
N LEU A 49 -2.83 -3.29 20.65
CA LEU A 49 -3.02 -3.92 19.35
C LEU A 49 -1.78 -4.68 18.85
N TYR A 50 -0.61 -4.46 19.44
CA TYR A 50 0.64 -5.10 19.03
C TYR A 50 0.61 -6.65 19.05
N PRO A 51 -0.02 -7.34 20.02
CA PRO A 51 -0.13 -8.80 19.96
C PRO A 51 -0.84 -9.33 18.70
N THR A 52 -1.74 -8.55 18.11
CA THR A 52 -2.36 -8.90 16.83
C THR A 52 -1.36 -8.78 15.66
N VAL A 53 -0.47 -7.78 15.71
CA VAL A 53 0.64 -7.66 14.72
C VAL A 53 1.53 -8.89 14.78
N GLU A 54 1.94 -9.32 15.99
CA GLU A 54 2.74 -10.54 16.17
C GLU A 54 2.04 -11.78 15.63
N GLY A 55 0.74 -11.94 15.92
CA GLY A 55 -0.06 -13.06 15.42
C GLY A 55 -0.17 -13.11 13.89
N VAL A 56 -0.28 -11.95 13.23
CA VAL A 56 -0.26 -11.87 11.75
C VAL A 56 1.10 -12.33 11.22
N LEU A 57 2.20 -11.81 11.75
CA LEU A 57 3.54 -12.19 11.29
C LEU A 57 3.85 -13.66 11.57
N GLU A 58 3.47 -14.19 12.74
CA GLU A 58 3.61 -15.62 13.08
C GLU A 58 2.90 -16.51 12.05
N TYR A 59 1.73 -16.11 11.54
CA TYR A 59 1.04 -16.85 10.49
C TYR A 59 1.92 -17.01 9.25
N PHE A 60 2.58 -15.94 8.79
CA PHE A 60 3.38 -15.95 7.57
C PHE A 60 4.75 -16.63 7.73
N THR A 61 5.31 -16.72 8.94
CA THR A 61 6.59 -17.42 9.15
C THR A 61 6.53 -18.91 8.74
N ARG A 62 5.35 -19.51 8.70
CA ARG A 62 5.15 -20.90 8.23
C ARG A 62 5.46 -21.11 6.75
N PHE A 63 5.46 -20.03 5.99
CA PHE A 63 5.65 -20.01 4.54
C PHE A 63 7.04 -19.50 4.14
N GLU A 64 7.92 -19.25 5.13
CA GLU A 64 9.25 -18.72 4.85
C GLU A 64 10.16 -19.78 4.22
N ARG A 65 10.83 -19.35 3.17
CA ARG A 65 11.96 -20.06 2.55
C ARG A 65 13.23 -19.87 3.38
N ALA A 66 14.32 -20.54 2.96
CA ALA A 66 15.62 -20.42 3.62
C ALA A 66 16.20 -18.98 3.63
N ASP A 67 15.82 -18.15 2.63
CA ASP A 67 16.20 -16.75 2.52
C ASP A 67 15.24 -15.80 3.26
N GLY A 68 14.19 -16.34 3.87
CA GLY A 68 13.18 -15.64 4.65
C GLY A 68 12.03 -15.05 3.83
N LEU A 69 12.07 -15.10 2.49
CA LEU A 69 10.91 -14.72 1.68
C LEU A 69 9.81 -15.78 1.80
N ILE A 70 8.57 -15.36 1.59
CA ILE A 70 7.41 -16.25 1.68
C ILE A 70 6.97 -16.74 0.30
N GLU A 71 6.60 -18.02 0.25
CA GLU A 71 6.01 -18.69 -0.91
C GLU A 71 4.92 -19.66 -0.48
N ASN A 72 4.16 -20.19 -1.43
CA ASN A 72 3.13 -21.21 -1.17
C ASN A 72 2.07 -20.80 -0.13
N VAL A 73 1.73 -19.50 -0.07
CA VAL A 73 0.62 -19.02 0.74
C VAL A 73 -0.69 -19.34 0.00
N THR A 74 -1.02 -20.65 -0.06
CA THR A 74 -2.14 -21.21 -0.84
C THR A 74 -3.43 -21.30 -0.03
N GLU A 75 -3.35 -21.22 1.31
CA GLU A 75 -4.51 -21.34 2.19
C GLU A 75 -5.47 -20.17 2.07
N LYS A 76 -4.98 -19.03 1.60
CA LYS A 76 -5.73 -17.77 1.48
C LYS A 76 -5.42 -17.07 0.18
N TRP A 77 -6.40 -16.30 -0.29
CA TRP A 77 -6.25 -15.53 -1.50
C TRP A 77 -5.17 -14.47 -1.37
N ASN A 78 -4.25 -14.44 -2.32
CA ASN A 78 -3.30 -13.34 -2.51
C ASN A 78 -3.92 -12.43 -3.57
N LEU A 79 -4.50 -11.32 -3.15
CA LEU A 79 -5.34 -10.51 -4.03
C LEU A 79 -4.52 -9.81 -5.12
N VAL A 80 -3.33 -9.33 -4.79
CA VAL A 80 -2.52 -8.41 -5.62
C VAL A 80 -3.25 -7.10 -5.84
N ASP A 81 -4.39 -7.13 -6.57
CA ASP A 81 -5.26 -5.97 -6.81
C ASP A 81 -6.66 -6.40 -7.29
N TRP A 82 -7.59 -5.45 -7.34
CA TRP A 82 -8.98 -5.68 -7.70
C TRP A 82 -9.57 -4.53 -8.55
N PRO A 83 -10.35 -4.82 -9.57
CA PRO A 83 -10.59 -6.14 -10.18
C PRO A 83 -9.37 -6.70 -10.92
N GLU A 84 -9.43 -7.96 -11.32
CA GLU A 84 -8.29 -8.70 -11.88
C GLU A 84 -7.70 -8.06 -13.15
N ASN A 85 -8.54 -7.48 -14.00
CA ASN A 85 -8.10 -6.77 -15.21
C ASN A 85 -7.30 -5.49 -14.91
N LEU A 86 -7.24 -5.05 -13.66
CA LEU A 86 -6.43 -3.92 -13.18
C LEU A 86 -5.14 -4.36 -12.48
N ARG A 87 -4.67 -5.59 -12.69
CA ARG A 87 -3.40 -6.09 -12.15
C ARG A 87 -2.21 -5.82 -13.09
N ASP A 88 -2.35 -4.99 -14.09
CA ASP A 88 -1.28 -4.65 -15.06
C ASP A 88 -0.60 -5.89 -15.66
N GLY A 89 -1.37 -6.96 -15.94
CA GLY A 89 -0.84 -8.20 -16.47
C GLY A 89 0.05 -9.00 -15.51
N TYR A 90 -0.09 -8.82 -14.19
CA TYR A 90 0.69 -9.54 -13.18
C TYR A 90 0.77 -11.03 -13.52
N CYS A 91 2.00 -11.53 -13.71
CA CYS A 91 2.19 -12.84 -14.34
C CYS A 91 2.04 -14.04 -13.40
N VAL A 92 2.05 -13.80 -12.08
CA VAL A 92 1.89 -14.88 -11.09
C VAL A 92 0.41 -15.18 -10.88
N ASN A 93 0.01 -16.41 -11.13
CA ASN A 93 -1.33 -16.86 -10.80
C ASN A 93 -1.46 -17.08 -9.29
N THR A 94 -2.24 -16.25 -8.63
CA THR A 94 -2.43 -16.24 -7.18
C THR A 94 -3.82 -16.73 -6.74
N ASP A 95 -4.53 -17.47 -7.60
CA ASP A 95 -5.85 -18.03 -7.28
C ASP A 95 -5.77 -18.97 -6.08
N LYS A 96 -6.78 -18.89 -5.22
CA LYS A 96 -6.85 -19.62 -3.93
C LYS A 96 -6.85 -21.16 -4.05
N ASP A 97 -7.18 -21.68 -5.23
CA ASP A 97 -7.27 -23.14 -5.46
C ASP A 97 -5.96 -23.72 -6.03
N ARG A 98 -4.89 -22.94 -6.06
CA ARG A 98 -3.59 -23.39 -6.54
C ARG A 98 -2.90 -24.26 -5.51
N GLN A 99 -2.22 -25.32 -5.99
CA GLN A 99 -1.39 -26.17 -5.14
C GLN A 99 -0.05 -25.52 -4.78
N GLU A 100 0.46 -24.67 -5.69
CA GLU A 100 1.74 -23.97 -5.50
C GLU A 100 1.60 -22.52 -5.99
N ILE A 101 2.10 -21.59 -5.19
CA ILE A 101 2.25 -20.18 -5.53
C ILE A 101 3.72 -19.82 -5.27
N PRO A 102 4.51 -19.51 -6.30
CA PRO A 102 5.92 -19.15 -6.12
C PRO A 102 6.05 -17.88 -5.27
N ALA A 103 7.23 -17.64 -4.71
CA ALA A 103 7.52 -16.34 -4.13
C ALA A 103 7.31 -15.25 -5.18
N HIS A 104 6.45 -14.29 -4.88
CA HIS A 104 6.13 -13.21 -5.80
C HIS A 104 6.26 -11.83 -5.14
N CYS A 105 6.53 -10.84 -5.97
CA CYS A 105 6.98 -9.54 -5.54
C CYS A 105 5.97 -8.83 -4.63
N VAL A 106 4.70 -8.77 -5.00
CA VAL A 106 3.67 -8.00 -4.26
C VAL A 106 3.51 -8.51 -2.84
N LEU A 107 3.28 -9.83 -2.65
CA LEU A 107 3.08 -10.38 -1.31
C LEU A 107 4.34 -10.24 -0.45
N ASN A 108 5.52 -10.47 -1.05
CA ASN A 108 6.78 -10.32 -0.34
C ASN A 108 7.11 -8.86 0.00
N ALA A 109 6.74 -7.88 -0.84
CA ALA A 109 6.88 -6.47 -0.50
C ALA A 109 6.04 -6.10 0.73
N PHE A 110 4.77 -6.54 0.77
CA PHE A 110 3.92 -6.37 1.96
C PHE A 110 4.49 -7.08 3.18
N TYR A 111 5.02 -8.30 3.02
CA TYR A 111 5.61 -9.04 4.13
C TYR A 111 6.85 -8.34 4.70
N VAL A 112 7.79 -7.91 3.86
CA VAL A 112 8.97 -7.16 4.30
C VAL A 112 8.57 -5.85 4.97
N GLY A 113 7.61 -5.13 4.38
CA GLY A 113 7.07 -3.89 4.95
C GLY A 113 6.41 -4.10 6.31
N ALA A 114 5.62 -5.18 6.46
CA ALA A 114 4.98 -5.53 7.72
C ALA A 114 6.00 -5.89 8.81
N VAL A 115 7.05 -6.65 8.47
CA VAL A 115 8.14 -6.98 9.41
C VAL A 115 8.90 -5.72 9.84
N ALA A 116 9.26 -4.84 8.89
CA ALA A 116 9.93 -3.59 9.19
C ALA A 116 9.08 -2.69 10.12
N CYS A 117 7.78 -2.61 9.84
CA CYS A 117 6.84 -1.85 10.66
C CYS A 117 6.71 -2.45 12.08
N ALA A 118 6.66 -3.77 12.22
CA ALA A 118 6.62 -4.42 13.51
C ALA A 118 7.93 -4.19 14.32
N GLU A 119 9.09 -4.18 13.66
CA GLU A 119 10.36 -3.82 14.32
C GLU A 119 10.35 -2.37 14.82
N GLU A 120 9.77 -1.45 14.07
CA GLU A 120 9.58 -0.06 14.51
C GLU A 120 8.64 0.02 15.72
N ILE A 121 7.51 -0.69 15.70
CA ILE A 121 6.58 -0.76 16.83
C ILE A 121 7.28 -1.34 18.06
N ARG A 122 8.05 -2.43 17.92
CA ARG A 122 8.85 -2.99 19.03
C ARG A 122 9.81 -1.97 19.62
N HIS A 123 10.47 -1.21 18.78
CA HIS A 123 11.38 -0.15 19.24
C HIS A 123 10.64 0.92 20.06
N ILE A 124 9.49 1.40 19.57
CA ILE A 124 8.65 2.40 20.25
C ILE A 124 8.18 1.87 21.62
N LEU A 125 7.81 0.58 21.69
CA LEU A 125 7.35 -0.07 22.91
C LEU A 125 8.48 -0.48 23.88
N GLY A 126 9.74 -0.23 23.52
CA GLY A 126 10.91 -0.64 24.34
C GLY A 126 11.16 -2.15 24.36
N LEU A 127 10.63 -2.90 23.38
CA LEU A 127 10.82 -4.33 23.26
C LEU A 127 12.10 -4.67 22.47
N LYS A 128 12.59 -5.91 22.59
CA LYS A 128 13.79 -6.37 21.88
C LYS A 128 13.56 -6.33 20.36
N ARG A 129 14.50 -5.70 19.65
CA ARG A 129 14.49 -5.59 18.18
C ARG A 129 15.10 -6.85 17.54
N GLU A 130 14.57 -7.30 16.40
CA GLU A 130 15.01 -8.52 15.68
C GLU A 130 15.72 -8.13 14.39
N ASN A 131 16.05 -7.20 13.87
CA ASN A 131 16.78 -6.86 12.63
C ASN A 131 16.54 -7.82 11.43
N LYS A 132 15.36 -8.44 11.36
CA LYS A 132 14.98 -9.37 10.29
C LYS A 132 14.67 -8.62 8.99
N ALA A 133 14.10 -7.42 9.09
CA ALA A 133 13.69 -6.63 7.94
C ALA A 133 14.87 -6.32 6.99
N ALA A 134 16.07 -6.04 7.51
CA ALA A 134 17.24 -5.77 6.67
C ALA A 134 17.68 -6.99 5.84
N ALA A 135 17.64 -8.19 6.44
CA ALA A 135 17.95 -9.43 5.72
C ALA A 135 16.88 -9.72 4.65
N LEU A 136 15.61 -9.52 4.97
CA LEU A 136 14.50 -9.69 4.04
C LEU A 136 14.56 -8.68 2.88
N LYS A 137 14.90 -7.42 3.12
CA LYS A 137 15.11 -6.42 2.06
C LYS A 137 16.19 -6.88 1.08
N LYS A 138 17.29 -7.43 1.59
CA LYS A 138 18.37 -7.98 0.74
C LYS A 138 17.88 -9.17 -0.09
N ALA A 139 17.19 -10.13 0.52
CA ALA A 139 16.63 -11.28 -0.16
C ALA A 139 15.61 -10.86 -1.23
N PHE A 140 14.76 -9.89 -0.92
CA PHE A 140 13.78 -9.31 -1.83
C PHE A 140 14.44 -8.70 -3.07
N CYS A 141 15.45 -7.85 -2.89
CA CYS A 141 16.18 -7.27 -4.01
C CYS A 141 16.90 -8.34 -4.84
N ASN A 142 17.56 -9.30 -4.20
CA ASN A 142 18.24 -10.39 -4.92
C ASN A 142 17.28 -11.23 -5.78
N THR A 143 16.02 -11.37 -5.38
CA THR A 143 15.03 -12.20 -6.06
C THR A 143 14.28 -11.46 -7.15
N PHE A 144 13.90 -10.20 -6.93
CA PHE A 144 12.94 -9.50 -7.79
C PHE A 144 13.54 -8.31 -8.56
N TYR A 145 14.67 -7.76 -8.14
CA TYR A 145 15.28 -6.60 -8.79
C TYR A 145 16.27 -7.01 -9.88
N SER A 146 16.26 -6.29 -10.99
CA SER A 146 17.23 -6.42 -12.07
C SER A 146 18.08 -5.18 -12.19
N GLU A 147 19.37 -5.30 -11.96
CA GLU A 147 20.35 -4.21 -12.17
C GLU A 147 20.39 -3.71 -13.63
N LYS A 148 20.13 -4.60 -14.58
CA LYS A 148 20.15 -4.28 -16.02
C LYS A 148 19.03 -3.32 -16.40
N THR A 149 17.79 -3.57 -15.91
CA THR A 149 16.61 -2.74 -16.23
C THR A 149 16.35 -1.69 -15.17
N ARG A 150 16.91 -1.86 -13.95
CA ARG A 150 16.63 -1.08 -12.75
C ARG A 150 15.16 -1.12 -12.36
N LEU A 151 14.50 -2.26 -12.61
CA LEU A 151 13.09 -2.50 -12.30
C LEU A 151 12.94 -3.77 -11.47
N PHE A 152 11.81 -3.87 -10.78
CA PHE A 152 11.38 -5.09 -10.11
C PHE A 152 10.44 -5.89 -11.01
N TYR A 153 10.51 -7.20 -10.87
CA TYR A 153 9.72 -8.17 -11.62
C TYR A 153 8.74 -8.88 -10.70
N ASP A 154 7.66 -9.40 -11.28
CA ASP A 154 6.56 -10.02 -10.53
C ASP A 154 7.01 -11.29 -9.79
N ASP A 155 7.97 -12.02 -10.36
CA ASP A 155 8.58 -13.22 -9.78
C ASP A 155 10.08 -13.35 -10.13
N ALA A 156 10.70 -14.42 -9.65
CA ALA A 156 12.12 -14.72 -9.89
C ALA A 156 12.47 -15.07 -11.35
N ALA A 157 11.49 -15.36 -12.21
CA ALA A 157 11.73 -15.64 -13.62
C ALA A 157 12.01 -14.37 -14.44
N HIS A 158 11.70 -13.20 -13.88
CA HIS A 158 11.93 -11.89 -14.50
C HIS A 158 11.31 -11.76 -15.90
N THR A 159 10.09 -12.30 -16.08
CA THR A 159 9.40 -12.28 -17.37
C THR A 159 8.51 -11.07 -17.55
N HIS A 160 7.92 -10.56 -16.47
CA HIS A 160 7.03 -9.41 -16.47
C HIS A 160 7.33 -8.46 -15.30
N SER A 161 7.26 -7.16 -15.58
CA SER A 161 7.49 -6.06 -14.63
C SER A 161 6.23 -5.21 -14.55
N SER A 162 5.38 -5.50 -13.58
CA SER A 162 4.12 -4.79 -13.38
C SER A 162 4.30 -3.46 -12.67
N LEU A 163 3.28 -2.60 -12.76
CA LEU A 163 3.15 -1.40 -11.94
C LEU A 163 3.23 -1.77 -10.44
N HIS A 164 2.56 -2.86 -10.05
CA HIS A 164 2.47 -3.33 -8.67
C HIS A 164 3.83 -3.74 -8.09
N ALA A 165 4.61 -4.50 -8.87
CA ALA A 165 5.94 -4.94 -8.49
C ALA A 165 6.94 -3.77 -8.37
N ASN A 166 6.65 -2.61 -8.94
CA ASN A 166 7.53 -1.45 -8.89
C ASN A 166 7.07 -0.37 -7.90
N ALA A 167 5.78 -0.17 -7.74
CA ALA A 167 5.25 0.82 -6.79
C ALA A 167 5.52 0.45 -5.32
N LEU A 168 5.32 -0.82 -4.94
CA LEU A 168 5.54 -1.26 -3.57
C LEU A 168 6.98 -1.15 -3.08
N PRO A 169 8.01 -1.47 -3.89
CA PRO A 169 9.39 -1.22 -3.48
C PRO A 169 9.71 0.26 -3.20
N LEU A 170 9.12 1.21 -3.91
CA LEU A 170 9.22 2.63 -3.56
C LEU A 170 8.51 2.92 -2.24
N TYR A 171 7.28 2.45 -2.11
CA TYR A 171 6.45 2.67 -0.92
C TYR A 171 7.11 2.14 0.37
N PHE A 172 7.73 0.95 0.32
CA PHE A 172 8.37 0.31 1.46
C PHE A 172 9.86 0.62 1.62
N ASP A 173 10.41 1.54 0.83
CA ASP A 173 11.85 1.85 0.82
C ASP A 173 12.73 0.60 0.58
N LEU A 174 12.27 -0.29 -0.30
CA LEU A 174 13.01 -1.48 -0.73
C LEU A 174 13.86 -1.20 -1.97
N ALA A 175 13.43 -0.26 -2.82
CA ALA A 175 14.13 0.07 -4.05
C ALA A 175 15.45 0.78 -3.77
N PRO A 176 16.56 0.35 -4.41
CA PRO A 176 17.80 1.09 -4.33
C PRO A 176 17.68 2.43 -5.08
N ALA A 177 18.43 3.45 -4.62
CA ALA A 177 18.31 4.81 -5.14
C ALA A 177 18.50 4.92 -6.67
N GLU A 178 19.38 4.11 -7.24
CA GLU A 178 19.63 4.03 -8.68
C GLU A 178 18.44 3.49 -9.49
N ALA A 179 17.47 2.85 -8.84
CA ALA A 179 16.24 2.36 -9.47
C ALA A 179 15.15 3.44 -9.55
N HIS A 180 15.19 4.48 -8.71
CA HIS A 180 14.09 5.42 -8.53
C HIS A 180 13.63 6.06 -9.84
N GLU A 181 14.56 6.55 -10.68
CA GLU A 181 14.22 7.18 -11.96
C GLU A 181 13.61 6.19 -12.97
N SER A 182 14.11 4.96 -13.02
CA SER A 182 13.56 3.92 -13.92
C SER A 182 12.16 3.50 -13.48
N ILE A 183 11.93 3.34 -12.17
CA ILE A 183 10.62 3.00 -11.63
C ILE A 183 9.65 4.16 -11.85
N LYS A 184 10.05 5.40 -11.56
CA LYS A 184 9.25 6.60 -11.83
C LYS A 184 8.82 6.67 -13.29
N ALA A 185 9.77 6.49 -14.23
CA ALA A 185 9.46 6.48 -15.65
C ALA A 185 8.44 5.38 -16.04
N LEU A 186 8.58 4.17 -15.47
CA LEU A 186 7.62 3.10 -15.68
C LEU A 186 6.23 3.47 -15.15
N ILE A 187 6.15 4.02 -13.93
CA ILE A 187 4.87 4.46 -13.32
C ILE A 187 4.21 5.52 -14.20
N MET A 188 4.96 6.52 -14.66
CA MET A 188 4.41 7.57 -15.52
C MET A 188 3.97 7.06 -16.88
N GLN A 189 4.65 6.07 -17.44
CA GLN A 189 4.26 5.42 -18.70
C GLN A 189 2.95 4.62 -18.53
N LYS A 190 2.80 3.88 -17.42
CA LYS A 190 1.64 3.03 -17.17
C LYS A 190 0.44 3.78 -16.58
N GLY A 191 0.67 4.95 -15.99
CA GLY A 191 -0.36 5.69 -15.27
C GLY A 191 -0.93 4.88 -14.10
N LEU A 192 -2.23 5.06 -13.83
CA LEU A 192 -2.95 4.29 -12.80
C LEU A 192 -3.52 2.97 -13.39
N SER A 193 -2.68 2.13 -14.00
CA SER A 193 -3.04 0.79 -14.46
C SER A 193 -3.19 -0.19 -13.29
N CYS A 194 -3.97 0.21 -12.29
CA CYS A 194 -4.21 -0.51 -11.05
C CYS A 194 -5.62 -0.24 -10.53
N GLY A 195 -6.06 -1.03 -9.56
CA GLY A 195 -7.30 -0.75 -8.83
C GLY A 195 -7.21 0.52 -8.00
N VAL A 196 -8.37 1.07 -7.67
CA VAL A 196 -8.46 2.36 -6.94
C VAL A 196 -7.74 2.28 -5.59
N GLN A 197 -7.86 1.16 -4.88
CA GLN A 197 -7.19 0.95 -3.60
C GLN A 197 -5.67 0.95 -3.76
N PHE A 198 -5.16 0.26 -4.78
CA PHE A 198 -3.72 0.13 -5.00
C PHE A 198 -3.07 1.45 -5.43
N SER A 199 -3.83 2.37 -6.03
CA SER A 199 -3.34 3.71 -6.42
C SER A 199 -2.74 4.48 -5.25
N TYR A 200 -3.17 4.22 -4.01
CA TYR A 200 -2.55 4.78 -2.81
C TYR A 200 -1.05 4.44 -2.74
N PHE A 201 -0.67 3.18 -2.97
CA PHE A 201 0.72 2.75 -2.92
C PHE A 201 1.55 3.33 -4.06
N VAL A 202 0.95 3.48 -5.24
CA VAL A 202 1.60 4.11 -6.41
C VAL A 202 1.94 5.56 -6.11
N LEU A 203 0.96 6.34 -5.66
CA LEU A 203 1.13 7.75 -5.35
C LEU A 203 2.09 7.95 -4.18
N LYS A 204 1.86 7.28 -3.04
CA LYS A 204 2.77 7.36 -1.89
C LYS A 204 4.21 6.91 -2.21
N GLY A 205 4.37 5.94 -3.12
CA GLY A 205 5.69 5.52 -3.59
C GLY A 205 6.43 6.67 -4.30
N LEU A 206 5.74 7.43 -5.16
CA LEU A 206 6.29 8.63 -5.79
C LEU A 206 6.62 9.71 -4.77
N GLY A 207 5.70 9.99 -3.83
CA GLY A 207 5.91 10.95 -2.75
C GLY A 207 7.15 10.64 -1.91
N ARG A 208 7.42 9.36 -1.61
CA ARG A 208 8.60 8.93 -0.84
C ARG A 208 9.94 9.23 -1.50
N ILE A 209 9.99 9.25 -2.82
CA ILE A 209 11.20 9.63 -3.57
C ILE A 209 11.22 11.11 -3.96
N GLY A 210 10.24 11.90 -3.47
CA GLY A 210 10.14 13.34 -3.72
C GLY A 210 9.60 13.71 -5.10
N ALA A 211 9.01 12.77 -5.85
CA ALA A 211 8.44 12.98 -7.19
C ALA A 211 7.01 13.57 -7.07
N TYR A 212 6.87 14.71 -6.38
CA TYR A 212 5.57 15.32 -6.06
C TYR A 212 4.84 15.89 -7.30
N ASP A 213 5.56 16.33 -8.32
CA ASP A 213 4.94 16.82 -9.55
C ASP A 213 4.31 15.68 -10.35
N GLU A 214 5.01 14.53 -10.43
CA GLU A 214 4.51 13.32 -11.06
C GLU A 214 3.33 12.72 -10.28
N GLU A 215 3.44 12.67 -8.96
CA GLU A 215 2.37 12.24 -8.05
C GLU A 215 1.10 13.08 -8.26
N PHE A 216 1.25 14.41 -8.27
CA PHE A 216 0.14 15.33 -8.50
C PHE A 216 -0.43 15.20 -9.92
N SER A 217 0.42 15.02 -10.92
CA SER A 217 -0.01 14.79 -12.32
C SER A 217 -0.88 13.53 -12.45
N LEU A 218 -0.51 12.44 -11.79
CA LEU A 218 -1.32 11.23 -11.77
C LEU A 218 -2.64 11.42 -11.00
N LEU A 219 -2.61 12.15 -9.88
CA LEU A 219 -3.80 12.45 -9.11
C LEU A 219 -4.82 13.27 -9.93
N MET A 220 -4.32 14.19 -10.75
CA MET A 220 -5.12 15.12 -11.57
C MET A 220 -5.37 14.59 -12.99
N ASN A 221 -4.98 13.36 -13.31
CA ASN A 221 -5.29 12.80 -14.63
C ASN A 221 -6.80 12.73 -14.84
N ASP A 222 -7.22 12.82 -16.10
CA ASP A 222 -8.65 12.88 -16.48
C ASP A 222 -9.07 11.70 -17.38
N GLY A 223 -8.23 10.67 -17.46
CA GLY A 223 -8.53 9.42 -18.16
C GLY A 223 -9.57 8.56 -17.45
N GLU A 224 -9.79 7.35 -17.95
CA GLU A 224 -10.76 6.39 -17.39
C GLU A 224 -10.40 5.96 -15.97
N HIS A 225 -9.11 5.80 -15.68
CA HIS A 225 -8.60 5.45 -14.35
C HIS A 225 -8.27 6.73 -13.56
N SER A 226 -9.30 7.45 -13.14
CA SER A 226 -9.13 8.70 -12.39
C SER A 226 -10.31 9.01 -11.48
N TRP A 227 -10.07 9.79 -10.43
CA TRP A 227 -11.14 10.37 -9.61
C TRP A 227 -11.97 11.40 -10.38
N ILE A 228 -11.39 12.06 -11.38
CA ILE A 228 -12.12 12.97 -12.28
C ILE A 228 -13.15 12.19 -13.10
N ASN A 229 -12.86 10.95 -13.53
CA ASN A 229 -13.86 10.11 -14.17
C ASN A 229 -15.03 9.79 -13.24
N MET A 230 -14.78 9.47 -11.98
CA MET A 230 -15.86 9.26 -11.00
C MET A 230 -16.76 10.50 -10.89
N LEU A 231 -16.18 11.71 -10.87
CA LEU A 231 -16.96 12.97 -10.86
C LEU A 231 -17.77 13.16 -12.13
N ARG A 232 -17.23 12.83 -13.31
CA ARG A 232 -17.96 12.86 -14.59
C ARG A 232 -19.15 11.91 -14.60
N GLU A 233 -19.03 10.77 -13.93
CA GLU A 233 -20.11 9.80 -13.74
C GLU A 233 -21.10 10.20 -12.62
N GLY A 234 -20.93 11.38 -12.01
CA GLY A 234 -21.82 11.92 -10.99
C GLY A 234 -21.56 11.42 -9.59
N ALA A 235 -20.30 11.10 -9.26
CA ALA A 235 -19.92 10.67 -7.92
C ALA A 235 -20.18 11.77 -6.87
N THR A 236 -20.83 11.37 -5.77
CA THR A 236 -20.96 12.16 -4.55
C THR A 236 -20.12 11.56 -3.41
N ALA A 237 -19.57 10.36 -3.63
CA ALA A 237 -18.58 9.68 -2.80
C ALA A 237 -17.65 8.88 -3.72
N CYS A 238 -16.50 8.45 -3.20
CA CYS A 238 -15.56 7.64 -3.97
C CYS A 238 -16.17 6.26 -4.29
N PHE A 239 -15.97 5.80 -5.52
CA PHE A 239 -16.42 4.48 -5.97
C PHE A 239 -15.40 3.39 -5.57
N GLU A 240 -15.85 2.15 -5.56
CA GLU A 240 -15.00 0.98 -5.34
C GLU A 240 -14.02 0.70 -6.50
N ALA A 241 -14.37 1.13 -7.71
CA ALA A 241 -13.58 1.00 -8.93
C ALA A 241 -13.56 2.35 -9.67
N TRP A 242 -12.78 2.49 -10.75
CA TRP A 242 -12.60 3.75 -11.47
C TRP A 242 -13.87 4.27 -12.18
N GLY A 243 -14.87 3.41 -12.40
CA GLY A 243 -16.16 3.74 -13.00
C GLY A 243 -17.26 2.77 -12.57
N LYS A 244 -18.51 3.17 -12.77
CA LYS A 244 -19.70 2.38 -12.37
C LYS A 244 -19.74 1.00 -13.00
N GLU A 245 -19.31 0.92 -14.26
CA GLU A 245 -19.43 -0.28 -15.09
C GLU A 245 -18.17 -1.17 -15.05
N GLN A 246 -17.15 -0.82 -14.27
CA GLN A 246 -15.90 -1.61 -14.23
C GLN A 246 -16.08 -2.98 -13.57
N LYS A 247 -17.11 -3.15 -12.78
CA LYS A 247 -17.54 -4.45 -12.28
C LYS A 247 -19.07 -4.45 -12.07
N TRP A 248 -19.67 -5.62 -12.14
CA TRP A 248 -21.12 -5.81 -12.13
C TRP A 248 -21.83 -5.30 -10.85
N ASN A 249 -21.11 -5.17 -9.74
CA ASN A 249 -21.64 -4.74 -8.44
C ASN A 249 -20.79 -3.65 -7.78
N THR A 250 -20.29 -2.70 -8.57
CA THR A 250 -19.46 -1.59 -8.05
C THR A 250 -20.19 -0.82 -6.95
N SER A 251 -19.60 -0.76 -5.75
CA SER A 251 -20.09 0.13 -4.70
C SER A 251 -19.77 1.59 -5.07
N LEU A 252 -20.77 2.47 -4.96
CA LEU A 252 -20.62 3.89 -5.26
C LEU A 252 -20.27 4.74 -4.03
N CYS A 253 -20.03 4.09 -2.89
CA CYS A 253 -19.56 4.72 -1.65
C CYS A 253 -18.58 3.77 -0.96
N HIS A 254 -17.28 3.89 -1.31
CA HIS A 254 -16.26 2.94 -0.85
C HIS A 254 -15.01 3.68 -0.33
N PRO A 255 -14.75 3.65 0.99
CA PRO A 255 -13.69 4.44 1.61
C PRO A 255 -12.27 4.16 1.11
N TRP A 256 -11.99 2.96 0.60
CA TRP A 256 -10.64 2.61 0.12
C TRP A 256 -10.15 3.46 -1.06
N ALA A 257 -11.05 4.21 -1.70
CA ALA A 257 -10.73 5.11 -2.80
C ALA A 257 -10.41 6.55 -2.33
N SER A 258 -10.25 6.77 -1.02
CA SER A 258 -10.03 8.11 -0.43
C SER A 258 -8.55 8.55 -0.44
N ALA A 259 -7.69 7.88 -1.19
CA ALA A 259 -6.27 8.21 -1.31
C ALA A 259 -6.01 9.71 -1.57
N PRO A 260 -6.78 10.43 -2.42
CA PRO A 260 -6.53 11.84 -2.71
C PRO A 260 -6.42 12.72 -1.47
N VAL A 261 -7.24 12.48 -0.45
CA VAL A 261 -7.24 13.28 0.79
C VAL A 261 -5.89 13.17 1.49
N ILE A 262 -5.37 11.94 1.64
CA ILE A 262 -4.10 11.69 2.33
C ILE A 262 -2.93 12.23 1.49
N ILE A 263 -2.93 11.98 0.18
CA ILE A 263 -1.90 12.44 -0.74
C ILE A 263 -1.78 13.96 -0.75
N ILE A 264 -2.92 14.65 -0.87
CA ILE A 264 -2.93 16.13 -0.87
C ILE A 264 -2.39 16.65 0.46
N ILE A 265 -2.85 16.13 1.58
CA ILE A 265 -2.46 16.63 2.90
C ILE A 265 -1.00 16.31 3.20
N GLU A 266 -0.60 15.04 3.12
CA GLU A 266 0.69 14.58 3.60
C GLU A 266 1.84 14.88 2.62
N ASP A 267 1.64 14.58 1.33
CA ASP A 267 2.74 14.65 0.37
C ASP A 267 2.76 16.00 -0.35
N ILE A 268 1.64 16.46 -0.91
CA ILE A 268 1.58 17.71 -1.66
C ILE A 268 1.70 18.91 -0.72
N MET A 269 0.90 18.97 0.34
CA MET A 269 0.90 20.07 1.30
C MET A 269 1.94 19.90 2.41
N ARG A 270 2.55 18.71 2.54
CA ARG A 270 3.56 18.36 3.54
C ARG A 270 3.10 18.61 4.97
N GLN A 271 1.83 18.30 5.24
CA GLN A 271 1.21 18.41 6.55
C GLN A 271 1.08 17.01 7.14
N THR A 272 2.00 16.61 8.02
CA THR A 272 2.03 15.24 8.56
C THR A 272 1.86 15.21 10.08
N GLY A 273 1.26 14.15 10.59
CA GLY A 273 1.16 13.85 12.01
C GLY A 273 0.55 14.97 12.84
N LYS A 274 1.16 15.25 13.99
CA LYS A 274 0.70 16.30 14.94
C LYS A 274 0.77 17.71 14.36
N ASP A 275 1.62 17.95 13.38
CA ASP A 275 1.80 19.27 12.78
C ASP A 275 0.55 19.72 12.00
N PHE A 276 -0.22 18.78 11.43
CA PHE A 276 -1.49 19.10 10.79
C PHE A 276 -2.44 19.83 11.73
N PHE A 277 -2.62 19.30 12.94
CA PHE A 277 -3.50 19.92 13.95
C PHE A 277 -2.90 21.21 14.54
N ALA A 278 -1.57 21.35 14.56
CA ALA A 278 -0.91 22.58 15.01
C ALA A 278 -1.07 23.77 14.03
N HIS A 279 -1.52 23.50 12.80
CA HIS A 279 -1.77 24.49 11.77
C HIS A 279 -3.26 24.89 11.68
N ALA A 280 -4.10 24.50 12.63
CA ALA A 280 -5.50 24.94 12.67
C ALA A 280 -5.62 26.47 12.59
N GLY A 281 -6.53 26.96 11.76
CA GLY A 281 -6.70 28.40 11.49
C GLY A 281 -5.70 29.00 10.50
N LYS A 282 -4.85 28.22 9.85
CA LYS A 282 -3.86 28.69 8.87
C LYS A 282 -4.18 28.21 7.47
N THR A 283 -3.73 29.02 6.49
CA THR A 283 -3.70 28.62 5.08
C THR A 283 -2.29 28.18 4.72
N VAL A 284 -2.16 27.00 4.14
CA VAL A 284 -0.90 26.46 3.59
C VAL A 284 -0.98 26.47 2.08
N GLU A 285 0.05 27.00 1.43
CA GLU A 285 0.10 27.08 -0.03
C GLU A 285 1.31 26.31 -0.57
N ARG A 286 1.13 25.68 -1.73
CA ARG A 286 2.20 25.01 -2.49
C ARG A 286 2.06 25.33 -3.97
N THR A 287 3.19 25.49 -4.64
CA THR A 287 3.27 25.63 -6.10
C THR A 287 3.90 24.37 -6.67
N LEU A 288 3.21 23.74 -7.59
CA LEU A 288 3.65 22.59 -8.38
C LEU A 288 3.65 22.99 -9.85
N GLN A 289 4.22 22.17 -10.76
CA GLN A 289 4.23 22.45 -12.19
C GLN A 289 2.82 22.68 -12.78
N GLY A 290 1.80 22.01 -12.20
CA GLY A 290 0.39 22.14 -12.61
C GLY A 290 -0.36 23.36 -12.03
N GLY A 291 0.27 24.17 -11.16
CA GLY A 291 -0.36 25.36 -10.57
C GLY A 291 -0.17 25.51 -9.07
N LYS A 292 -0.94 26.43 -8.48
CA LYS A 292 -0.93 26.74 -7.05
C LYS A 292 -2.07 26.01 -6.35
N ILE A 293 -1.76 25.32 -5.25
CA ILE A 293 -2.72 24.67 -4.38
C ILE A 293 -2.74 25.38 -3.04
N SER A 294 -3.92 25.58 -2.48
CA SER A 294 -4.13 26.17 -1.17
C SER A 294 -4.97 25.23 -0.31
N LEU A 295 -4.51 24.98 0.91
CA LEU A 295 -5.22 24.20 1.94
C LEU A 295 -5.54 25.12 3.10
N GLU A 296 -6.84 25.31 3.38
CA GLU A 296 -7.32 26.02 4.57
C GLU A 296 -7.65 25.00 5.66
N ILE A 297 -7.01 25.13 6.81
CA ILE A 297 -7.19 24.24 7.95
C ILE A 297 -8.04 24.98 8.98
N TYR A 298 -9.30 24.59 9.11
CA TYR A 298 -10.23 25.23 10.03
C TYR A 298 -10.09 24.66 11.45
N GLU A 299 -10.15 25.53 12.44
CA GLU A 299 -10.30 25.14 13.83
C GLU A 299 -11.71 24.61 14.07
N GLN A 300 -11.85 23.33 14.41
CA GLN A 300 -13.15 22.80 14.82
C GLN A 300 -13.42 23.28 16.25
N ARG A 301 -14.32 24.23 16.43
CA ARG A 301 -14.86 24.57 17.76
C ARG A 301 -15.74 23.40 18.19
N MET A 302 -15.25 22.62 19.14
CA MET A 302 -16.07 21.61 19.87
C MET A 302 -17.02 22.33 20.82
#